data_c42cb5742eeaa679e7935e299bc2753f
#
_entry.id   c42cb5742eeaa679e7935e299bc2753f
#
_cell.length_a   1.000
_cell.length_b   1.000
_cell.length_c   1.000
_cell.angle_alpha   90.00
_cell.angle_beta   90.00
_cell.angle_gamma   90.00
#
_symmetry.space_group_name_H-M   'P 1'
#
loop_
_entity.id
_entity.type
_entity.pdbx_description
1 polymer ?
#
loop_
_entity_poly.entity_id
_entity_poly.type
_entity_poly.pdbx_seq_one_letter_code
_entity_poly.pdbx_strand_id
1 'polypeptide(L)'
;MLTLILLGLASAGCIVWAVKSDWDIEEFAIGLAVVMCLSFVITVLTLCNRGKRFENTIEQYKNIKTQVEDYNSLPDSAKLISLEYDIREDVLAMNNTISKHEVMSQSIWKGLWYSEEVGNLPKLHLIGKNENELPQATELPTDQNQ
;
A
#
# COMPACT_ATOMS: atom_id res chain seq x y z
N MET A 1 9.95 -9.38 10.31
CA MET A 1 10.64 -9.78 11.55
C MET A 1 12.17 -9.80 11.37
N LEU A 2 12.72 -10.55 10.41
CA LEU A 2 14.16 -10.67 10.19
C LEU A 2 14.87 -9.31 9.98
N THR A 3 14.29 -8.42 9.20
CA THR A 3 14.81 -7.07 8.92
C THR A 3 14.89 -6.18 10.16
N LEU A 4 13.94 -6.28 11.09
CA LEU A 4 13.96 -5.56 12.35
C LEU A 4 15.08 -6.06 13.27
N ILE A 5 15.27 -7.38 13.30
CA ILE A 5 16.34 -8.01 14.07
C ILE A 5 17.71 -7.59 13.51
N LEU A 6 17.87 -7.61 12.18
CA LEU A 6 19.10 -7.17 11.51
C LEU A 6 19.40 -5.69 11.74
N LEU A 7 18.40 -4.81 11.65
CA LEU A 7 18.56 -3.38 11.94
C LEU A 7 18.89 -3.15 13.42
N GLY A 8 18.25 -3.88 14.32
CA GLY A 8 18.55 -3.82 15.76
C GLY A 8 19.99 -4.29 16.07
N LEU A 9 20.43 -5.39 15.44
CA LEU A 9 21.79 -5.89 15.60
C LEU A 9 22.83 -4.93 14.99
N ALA A 10 22.54 -4.34 13.83
CA ALA A 10 23.41 -3.36 13.21
C ALA A 10 23.55 -2.09 14.05
N SER A 11 22.43 -1.58 14.62
CA SER A 11 22.48 -0.41 15.52
C SER A 11 23.21 -0.70 16.81
N ALA A 12 23.01 -1.88 17.43
CA ALA A 12 23.76 -2.29 18.60
C ALA A 12 25.27 -2.45 18.31
N GLY A 13 25.60 -3.03 17.16
CA GLY A 13 27.01 -3.16 16.71
C GLY A 13 27.69 -1.80 16.49
N CYS A 14 26.99 -0.83 15.91
CA CYS A 14 27.50 0.54 15.74
C CYS A 14 27.73 1.24 17.09
N ILE A 15 26.82 1.06 18.07
CA ILE A 15 26.96 1.64 19.40
C ILE A 15 28.18 1.03 20.11
N VAL A 16 28.32 -0.31 20.09
CA VAL A 16 29.46 -0.99 20.71
C VAL A 16 30.78 -0.57 20.06
N TRP A 17 30.77 -0.40 18.75
CA TRP A 17 31.96 0.05 18.00
C TRP A 17 32.32 1.51 18.30
N ALA A 18 31.31 2.40 18.37
CA ALA A 18 31.47 3.80 18.75
C ALA A 18 32.10 3.98 20.16
N VAL A 19 31.64 3.15 21.12
CA VAL A 19 32.17 3.17 22.50
C VAL A 19 33.58 2.62 22.60
N LYS A 20 34.04 1.78 21.66
CA LYS A 20 35.34 1.10 21.68
C LYS A 20 36.41 1.74 20.77
N SER A 21 36.03 2.74 19.99
CA SER A 21 36.89 3.42 19.00
C SER A 21 37.70 4.53 19.65
N ASP A 22 38.99 4.68 19.22
CA ASP A 22 39.86 5.76 19.64
C ASP A 22 39.43 7.14 19.09
N TRP A 23 39.79 8.21 19.81
CA TRP A 23 39.23 9.56 19.79
C TRP A 23 38.98 10.23 18.42
N ASP A 24 39.67 9.94 17.36
CA ASP A 24 39.50 10.62 16.06
C ASP A 24 38.35 10.09 15.21
N ILE A 25 37.75 8.96 15.59
CA ILE A 25 36.64 8.33 14.88
C ILE A 25 35.29 8.47 15.68
N GLU A 26 35.37 8.94 16.93
CA GLU A 26 34.23 8.99 17.85
C GLU A 26 33.08 9.87 17.35
N GLU A 27 33.38 11.08 16.84
CA GLU A 27 32.32 12.00 16.39
C GLU A 27 31.55 11.42 15.20
N PHE A 28 32.27 10.79 14.27
CA PHE A 28 31.61 10.12 13.12
C PHE A 28 30.84 8.89 13.54
N ALA A 29 31.35 8.09 14.45
CA ALA A 29 30.72 6.90 14.98
C ALA A 29 29.46 7.24 15.79
N ILE A 30 29.49 8.31 16.61
CA ILE A 30 28.34 8.83 17.35
C ILE A 30 27.27 9.33 16.37
N GLY A 31 27.65 10.11 15.35
CA GLY A 31 26.72 10.57 14.32
C GLY A 31 26.03 9.43 13.59
N LEU A 32 26.78 8.40 13.20
CA LEU A 32 26.25 7.21 12.54
C LEU A 32 25.31 6.43 13.46
N ALA A 33 25.67 6.26 14.74
CA ALA A 33 24.82 5.58 15.73
C ALA A 33 23.49 6.31 15.94
N VAL A 34 23.49 7.64 16.01
CA VAL A 34 22.28 8.46 16.13
C VAL A 34 21.37 8.28 14.90
N VAL A 35 21.93 8.34 13.68
CA VAL A 35 21.16 8.12 12.44
C VAL A 35 20.55 6.73 12.40
N MET A 36 21.29 5.69 12.81
CA MET A 36 20.81 4.32 12.85
C MET A 36 19.68 4.16 13.90
N CYS A 37 19.81 4.77 15.08
CA CYS A 37 18.76 4.76 16.10
C CYS A 37 17.50 5.48 15.62
N LEU A 38 17.61 6.64 14.99
CA LEU A 38 16.47 7.37 14.43
C LEU A 38 15.79 6.57 13.34
N SER A 39 16.54 5.95 12.43
CA SER A 39 16.02 5.09 11.37
C SER A 39 15.27 3.88 11.95
N PHE A 40 15.79 3.28 13.02
CA PHE A 40 15.13 2.18 13.72
C PHE A 40 13.80 2.63 14.35
N VAL A 41 13.78 3.76 15.06
CA VAL A 41 12.57 4.32 15.67
C VAL A 41 11.51 4.61 14.60
N ILE A 42 11.88 5.25 13.50
CA ILE A 42 10.96 5.53 12.38
C ILE A 42 10.40 4.23 11.80
N THR A 43 11.24 3.22 11.62
CA THR A 43 10.82 1.91 11.11
C THR A 43 9.81 1.24 12.06
N VAL A 44 10.08 1.26 13.36
CA VAL A 44 9.17 0.69 14.38
C VAL A 44 7.84 1.44 14.40
N LEU A 45 7.86 2.77 14.39
CA LEU A 45 6.62 3.58 14.33
C LEU A 45 5.82 3.30 13.07
N THR A 46 6.49 3.17 11.94
CA THR A 46 5.84 2.83 10.66
C THR A 46 5.18 1.45 10.71
N LEU A 47 5.85 0.46 11.31
CA LEU A 47 5.30 -0.88 11.48
C LEU A 47 4.14 -0.92 12.47
N CYS A 48 4.21 -0.17 13.57
CA CYS A 48 3.10 -0.06 14.52
C CYS A 48 1.84 0.56 13.87
N ASN A 49 2.04 1.55 13.00
CA ASN A 49 0.92 2.19 12.28
C ASN A 49 0.42 1.38 11.07
N ARG A 50 1.15 0.34 10.66
CA ARG A 50 0.81 -0.49 9.50
C ARG A 50 -0.54 -1.18 9.67
N GLY A 51 -0.77 -1.78 10.84
CA GLY A 51 -2.03 -2.48 11.13
C GLY A 51 -3.24 -1.57 10.93
N LYS A 52 -3.20 -0.39 11.52
CA LYS A 52 -4.28 0.60 11.41
C LYS A 52 -4.55 1.06 9.96
N ARG A 53 -3.49 1.20 9.15
CA ARG A 53 -3.65 1.56 7.72
C ARG A 53 -4.39 0.48 6.95
N PHE A 54 -4.06 -0.79 7.20
CA PHE A 54 -4.70 -1.90 6.50
C PHE A 54 -6.14 -2.11 6.98
N GLU A 55 -6.39 -1.97 8.28
CA GLU A 55 -7.76 -1.96 8.82
C GLU A 55 -8.61 -0.88 8.16
N ASN A 56 -8.09 0.36 8.08
CA ASN A 56 -8.79 1.46 7.41
C ASN A 56 -9.06 1.15 5.92
N THR A 57 -8.10 0.53 5.21
CA THR A 57 -8.28 0.16 3.81
C THR A 57 -9.36 -0.94 3.67
N ILE A 58 -9.38 -1.92 4.56
CA ILE A 58 -10.40 -2.97 4.58
C ILE A 58 -11.79 -2.38 4.93
N GLU A 59 -11.84 -1.43 5.85
CA GLU A 59 -13.07 -0.72 6.19
C GLU A 59 -13.59 0.11 5.01
N GLN A 60 -12.73 0.86 4.33
CA GLN A 60 -13.08 1.56 3.09
C GLN A 60 -13.60 0.61 2.02
N TYR A 61 -12.94 -0.55 1.84
CA TYR A 61 -13.41 -1.57 0.93
C TYR A 61 -14.82 -2.05 1.27
N LYS A 62 -15.12 -2.32 2.56
CA LYS A 62 -16.44 -2.74 3.00
C LYS A 62 -17.50 -1.67 2.70
N ASN A 63 -17.19 -0.41 2.95
CA ASN A 63 -18.08 0.71 2.69
C ASN A 63 -18.40 0.85 1.19
N ILE A 64 -17.38 0.81 0.33
CA ILE A 64 -17.57 0.87 -1.13
C ILE A 64 -18.35 -0.36 -1.62
N LYS A 65 -18.02 -1.54 -1.10
CA LYS A 65 -18.76 -2.77 -1.43
C LYS A 65 -20.25 -2.65 -1.12
N THR A 66 -20.61 -2.13 0.05
CA THR A 66 -22.00 -1.90 0.42
C THR A 66 -22.67 -0.90 -0.54
N GLN A 67 -22.01 0.20 -0.88
CA GLN A 67 -22.54 1.17 -1.85
C GLN A 67 -22.76 0.55 -3.24
N VAL A 68 -21.85 -0.31 -3.69
CA VAL A 68 -21.98 -1.05 -4.95
C VAL A 68 -23.16 -2.03 -4.90
N GLU A 69 -23.30 -2.77 -3.81
CA GLU A 69 -24.40 -3.71 -3.62
C GLU A 69 -25.75 -2.97 -3.60
N ASP A 70 -25.84 -1.86 -2.86
CA ASP A 70 -27.02 -1.01 -2.80
C ASP A 70 -27.37 -0.45 -4.19
N TYR A 71 -26.37 0.11 -4.90
CA TYR A 71 -26.57 0.63 -6.26
C TYR A 71 -27.01 -0.45 -7.25
N ASN A 72 -26.38 -1.63 -7.21
CA ASN A 72 -26.74 -2.75 -8.09
C ASN A 72 -28.16 -3.29 -7.82
N SER A 73 -28.66 -3.13 -6.60
CA SER A 73 -30.03 -3.52 -6.21
C SER A 73 -31.12 -2.54 -6.68
N LEU A 74 -30.72 -1.30 -7.05
CA LEU A 74 -31.68 -0.30 -7.52
C LEU A 74 -32.28 -0.69 -8.87
N PRO A 75 -33.60 -0.45 -9.10
CA PRO A 75 -34.19 -0.58 -10.42
C PRO A 75 -33.56 0.45 -11.38
N ASP A 76 -33.43 0.09 -12.66
CA ASP A 76 -32.76 0.93 -13.68
C ASP A 76 -33.36 2.34 -13.80
N SER A 77 -34.65 2.52 -13.47
CA SER A 77 -35.31 3.83 -13.45
C SER A 77 -34.85 4.74 -12.30
N ALA A 78 -34.29 4.17 -11.24
CA ALA A 78 -33.79 4.89 -10.05
C ALA A 78 -32.30 5.12 -10.07
N LYS A 79 -31.55 4.53 -11.02
CA LYS A 79 -30.10 4.71 -11.17
C LYS A 79 -29.80 6.08 -11.76
N LEU A 80 -29.21 6.96 -10.94
CA LEU A 80 -28.77 8.29 -11.37
C LEU A 80 -27.36 8.22 -11.95
N ILE A 81 -27.15 8.86 -13.09
CA ILE A 81 -25.84 8.89 -13.78
C ILE A 81 -24.74 9.51 -12.90
N SER A 82 -25.08 10.55 -12.12
CA SER A 82 -24.12 11.19 -11.22
C SER A 82 -23.64 10.25 -10.12
N LEU A 83 -24.56 9.49 -9.52
CA LEU A 83 -24.24 8.53 -8.47
C LEU A 83 -23.41 7.35 -9.03
N GLU A 84 -23.72 6.90 -10.25
CA GLU A 84 -22.94 5.89 -10.94
C GLU A 84 -21.50 6.33 -11.16
N TYR A 85 -21.29 7.58 -11.55
CA TYR A 85 -19.96 8.13 -11.79
C TYR A 85 -19.12 8.15 -10.53
N ASP A 86 -19.66 8.64 -9.41
CA ASP A 86 -18.95 8.74 -8.14
C ASP A 86 -18.56 7.34 -7.62
N ILE A 87 -19.51 6.39 -7.64
CA ILE A 87 -19.22 5.01 -7.21
C ILE A 87 -18.20 4.34 -8.14
N ARG A 88 -18.24 4.61 -9.44
CA ARG A 88 -17.29 4.05 -10.41
C ARG A 88 -15.87 4.51 -10.14
N GLU A 89 -15.67 5.77 -9.80
CA GLU A 89 -14.35 6.31 -9.43
C GLU A 89 -13.81 5.63 -8.17
N ASP A 90 -14.62 5.49 -7.15
CA ASP A 90 -14.25 4.81 -5.90
C ASP A 90 -13.92 3.33 -6.13
N VAL A 91 -14.70 2.63 -6.95
CA VAL A 91 -14.45 1.23 -7.33
C VAL A 91 -13.13 1.09 -8.07
N LEU A 92 -12.84 1.98 -9.03
CA LEU A 92 -11.58 1.98 -9.76
C LEU A 92 -10.39 2.23 -8.84
N ALA A 93 -10.47 3.22 -7.96
CA ALA A 93 -9.42 3.55 -7.00
C ALA A 93 -9.15 2.37 -6.05
N MET A 94 -10.21 1.73 -5.56
CA MET A 94 -10.09 0.56 -4.68
C MET A 94 -9.50 -0.65 -5.42
N ASN A 95 -9.97 -0.96 -6.63
CA ASN A 95 -9.44 -2.07 -7.43
C ASN A 95 -7.96 -1.86 -7.78
N ASN A 96 -7.54 -0.62 -8.07
CA ASN A 96 -6.13 -0.28 -8.26
C ASN A 96 -5.32 -0.49 -6.99
N THR A 97 -5.87 -0.13 -5.83
CA THR A 97 -5.24 -0.37 -4.53
C THR A 97 -5.06 -1.86 -4.26
N ILE A 98 -6.10 -2.67 -4.48
CA ILE A 98 -6.04 -4.14 -4.35
C ILE A 98 -4.98 -4.72 -5.27
N SER A 99 -4.99 -4.37 -6.57
CA SER A 99 -4.01 -4.87 -7.55
C SER A 99 -2.57 -4.49 -7.18
N LYS A 100 -2.38 -3.29 -6.66
CA LYS A 100 -1.06 -2.85 -6.17
C LYS A 100 -0.59 -3.66 -4.96
N HIS A 101 -1.48 -3.95 -4.02
CA HIS A 101 -1.19 -4.80 -2.88
C HIS A 101 -0.92 -6.25 -3.30
N GLU A 102 -1.69 -6.80 -4.22
CA GLU A 102 -1.52 -8.13 -4.79
C GLU A 102 -0.11 -8.33 -5.36
N VAL A 103 0.34 -7.42 -6.24
CA VAL A 103 1.65 -7.53 -6.91
C VAL A 103 2.80 -7.22 -5.95
N MET A 104 2.65 -6.19 -5.10
CA MET A 104 3.76 -5.69 -4.29
C MET A 104 3.97 -6.48 -3.00
N SER A 105 2.95 -7.13 -2.45
CA SER A 105 3.07 -7.96 -1.24
C SER A 105 3.98 -9.17 -1.43
N GLN A 106 4.10 -9.66 -2.66
CA GLN A 106 4.96 -10.80 -3.02
C GLN A 106 6.46 -10.48 -2.95
N SER A 107 6.83 -9.20 -2.93
CA SER A 107 8.24 -8.79 -2.83
C SER A 107 8.69 -8.73 -1.37
N ILE A 108 9.84 -9.36 -1.05
CA ILE A 108 10.42 -9.39 0.30
C ILE A 108 10.59 -7.96 0.88
N TRP A 109 11.02 -7.00 0.06
CA TRP A 109 11.24 -5.63 0.50
C TRP A 109 9.97 -4.79 0.51
N LYS A 110 9.08 -5.00 -0.47
CA LYS A 110 7.84 -4.25 -0.63
C LYS A 110 6.73 -4.79 0.24
N GLY A 111 6.76 -6.07 0.62
CA GLY A 111 5.82 -6.70 1.55
C GLY A 111 5.78 -6.04 2.93
N LEU A 112 6.80 -5.23 3.30
CA LEU A 112 6.75 -4.38 4.49
C LEU A 112 5.70 -3.26 4.38
N TRP A 113 5.40 -2.79 3.17
CA TRP A 113 4.52 -1.65 2.91
C TRP A 113 3.16 -2.05 2.36
N TYR A 114 3.03 -3.29 1.87
CA TYR A 114 1.83 -3.82 1.24
C TYR A 114 1.33 -5.04 2.00
N SER A 115 0.01 -5.22 2.06
CA SER A 115 -0.63 -6.32 2.77
C SER A 115 -1.15 -7.35 1.78
N GLU A 116 -0.82 -8.61 2.01
CA GLU A 116 -1.40 -9.72 1.28
C GLU A 116 -2.91 -9.84 1.52
N GLU A 117 -3.36 -9.52 2.74
CA GLU A 117 -4.77 -9.53 3.09
C GLU A 117 -5.59 -8.55 2.23
N VAL A 118 -5.05 -7.33 2.00
CA VAL A 118 -5.67 -6.35 1.10
C VAL A 118 -5.58 -6.81 -0.36
N GLY A 119 -4.46 -7.41 -0.76
CA GLY A 119 -4.27 -7.94 -2.12
C GLY A 119 -5.19 -9.10 -2.48
N ASN A 120 -5.64 -9.87 -1.48
CA ASN A 120 -6.54 -11.01 -1.67
C ASN A 120 -8.04 -10.60 -1.63
N LEU A 121 -8.36 -9.33 -1.43
CA LEU A 121 -9.75 -8.87 -1.51
C LEU A 121 -10.29 -9.04 -2.94
N PRO A 122 -11.54 -9.51 -3.10
CA PRO A 122 -12.15 -9.60 -4.41
C PRO A 122 -12.34 -8.22 -5.02
N LYS A 123 -12.07 -8.10 -6.33
CA LYS A 123 -12.30 -6.86 -7.08
C LYS A 123 -13.80 -6.55 -7.14
N LEU A 124 -14.12 -5.28 -6.99
CA LEU A 124 -15.50 -4.80 -7.02
C LEU A 124 -15.94 -4.59 -8.47
N HIS A 125 -17.19 -4.98 -8.77
CA HIS A 125 -17.81 -4.83 -10.07
C HIS A 125 -19.10 -4.02 -9.95
N LEU A 126 -19.16 -2.91 -10.67
CA LEU A 126 -20.36 -2.10 -10.78
C LEU A 126 -21.13 -2.55 -12.02
N ILE A 127 -22.39 -2.96 -11.85
CA ILE A 127 -23.29 -3.31 -12.96
C ILE A 127 -23.94 -2.00 -13.43
N GLY A 128 -23.27 -1.31 -14.37
CA GLY A 128 -23.78 -0.10 -15.00
C GLY A 128 -24.81 -0.41 -16.08
N LYS A 129 -25.57 0.63 -16.45
CA LYS A 129 -26.61 0.55 -17.48
C LYS A 129 -26.03 0.27 -18.89
N ASN A 130 -24.74 0.54 -19.10
CA ASN A 130 -24.05 0.44 -20.41
C ASN A 130 -22.71 -0.30 -20.25
N GLU A 131 -22.74 -1.61 -20.06
CA GLU A 131 -21.54 -2.45 -20.14
C GLU A 131 -20.90 -2.43 -21.56
N ASN A 132 -21.62 -1.95 -22.57
CA ASN A 132 -21.20 -1.89 -23.97
C ASN A 132 -20.43 -0.60 -24.35
N GLU A 133 -20.28 0.38 -23.45
CA GLU A 133 -19.59 1.65 -23.72
C GLU A 133 -18.33 1.87 -22.87
N LEU A 134 -17.75 0.83 -22.29
CA LEU A 134 -16.38 0.98 -21.77
C LEU A 134 -15.46 1.27 -22.95
N PRO A 135 -14.78 2.44 -23.00
CA PRO A 135 -13.70 2.64 -23.95
C PRO A 135 -12.69 1.53 -23.67
N GLN A 136 -12.53 0.62 -24.62
CA GLN A 136 -11.42 -0.31 -24.61
C GLN A 136 -10.18 0.51 -24.32
N ALA A 137 -9.46 0.16 -23.25
CA ALA A 137 -8.18 0.77 -22.95
C ALA A 137 -7.39 0.76 -24.26
N THR A 138 -7.17 1.93 -24.81
CA THR A 138 -6.38 2.12 -26.03
C THR A 138 -5.04 1.52 -25.70
N GLU A 139 -4.74 0.37 -26.30
CA GLU A 139 -3.41 -0.23 -26.22
C GLU A 139 -2.43 0.86 -26.64
N LEU A 140 -1.59 1.25 -25.71
CA LEU A 140 -0.47 2.16 -26.02
C LEU A 140 0.25 1.55 -27.21
N PRO A 141 0.46 2.31 -28.31
CA PRO A 141 1.20 1.82 -29.45
C PRO A 141 2.59 1.42 -28.93
N THR A 142 2.88 0.14 -29.07
CA THR A 142 4.23 -0.40 -28.88
C THR A 142 5.10 0.30 -29.94
N ASP A 143 5.90 1.25 -29.51
CA ASP A 143 6.90 1.91 -30.36
C ASP A 143 7.91 0.84 -30.81
N GLN A 144 7.62 0.25 -31.95
CA GLN A 144 8.59 -0.48 -32.74
C GLN A 144 9.44 0.56 -33.46
N ASN A 145 10.55 0.93 -32.85
CA ASN A 145 11.67 1.55 -33.58
C ASN A 145 12.96 0.81 -33.25
N GLN A 146 13.32 0.00 -34.19
CA GLN A 146 14.64 -0.26 -34.82
C GLN A 146 15.89 0.01 -33.97
#